data_dc07b5350bb4795621d56c7ff07719d5
#
_entry.id   dc07b5350bb4795621d56c7ff07719d5
#
_cell.length_a   1.000
_cell.length_b   1.000
_cell.length_c   1.000
_cell.angle_alpha   90.00
_cell.angle_beta   90.00
_cell.angle_gamma   90.00
#
_symmetry.space_group_name_H-M   'P 1'
#
loop_
_entity.id
_entity.type
_entity.pdbx_description
1 polymer ?
#
loop_
_entity_poly.entity_id
_entity_poly.type
_entity_poly.pdbx_seq_one_letter_code
_entity_poly.pdbx_strand_id
1 'polypeptide(L)'
;LAFDRTVFVMHACPGSDQFNNNVKGMFDYVIKLFPGLQCCIYGHDHSQTAADLFHDGVMWYGIDAAVHRNYQIFTFTPNGYRYETVYY
;
A
#
# COMPACT_ATOMS: atom_id res chain seq x y z
N LEU A 1 -22.51 2.72 3.97
CA LEU A 1 -21.55 1.67 4.24
C LEU A 1 -20.97 1.83 5.61
N ALA A 2 -20.97 0.75 6.37
CA ALA A 2 -20.42 0.74 7.72
C ALA A 2 -19.09 -0.03 7.70
N PHE A 3 -17.99 0.68 7.52
CA PHE A 3 -16.67 0.10 7.69
C PHE A 3 -15.80 1.09 8.46
N ASP A 4 -14.89 0.58 9.27
CA ASP A 4 -14.04 1.39 10.14
C ASP A 4 -12.55 1.22 9.84
N ARG A 5 -12.20 0.41 8.85
CA ARG A 5 -10.81 0.20 8.42
C ARG A 5 -10.74 0.09 6.92
N THR A 6 -9.66 0.63 6.35
CA THR A 6 -9.47 0.67 4.91
C THR A 6 -8.03 0.32 4.57
N VAL A 7 -7.86 -0.51 3.54
CA VAL A 7 -6.58 -0.80 2.91
C VAL A 7 -6.75 -0.57 1.42
N PHE A 8 -5.85 0.20 0.81
CA PHE A 8 -5.85 0.41 -0.63
C PHE A 8 -4.87 -0.55 -1.29
N VAL A 9 -5.33 -1.21 -2.35
CA VAL A 9 -4.50 -2.12 -3.14
C VAL A 9 -4.55 -1.65 -4.58
N MET A 10 -3.40 -1.48 -5.21
CA MET A 10 -3.32 -0.97 -6.57
C MET A 10 -2.15 -1.58 -7.33
N HIS A 11 -2.15 -1.45 -8.66
CA HIS A 11 -1.07 -1.97 -9.48
C HIS A 11 0.23 -1.19 -9.27
N ALA A 12 0.18 0.14 -9.31
CA ALA A 12 1.34 1.01 -9.22
C ALA A 12 1.09 2.14 -8.23
N CYS A 13 2.13 2.57 -7.50
CA CYS A 13 2.00 3.63 -6.51
C CYS A 13 2.13 5.02 -7.13
N PRO A 14 1.65 6.07 -6.45
CA PRO A 14 1.95 7.45 -6.85
C PRO A 14 3.45 7.67 -6.97
N GLY A 15 3.88 8.31 -8.06
CA GLY A 15 5.29 8.47 -8.39
C GLY A 15 5.81 7.46 -9.38
N SER A 16 5.10 6.34 -9.58
CA SER A 16 5.46 5.34 -10.57
C SER A 16 5.23 5.85 -12.00
N ASP A 17 5.92 5.27 -12.97
CA ASP A 17 5.73 5.56 -14.37
C ASP A 17 4.36 5.13 -14.91
N GLN A 18 3.66 4.25 -14.20
CA GLN A 18 2.31 3.79 -14.56
C GLN A 18 1.21 4.47 -13.75
N PHE A 19 1.54 5.50 -12.98
CA PHE A 19 0.56 6.28 -12.23
C PHE A 19 0.41 7.66 -12.88
N ASN A 20 -0.82 8.17 -12.94
CA ASN A 20 -1.03 9.54 -13.44
C ASN A 20 -0.58 10.54 -12.37
N ASN A 21 0.68 10.93 -12.43
CA ASN A 21 1.30 11.77 -11.41
C ASN A 21 0.78 13.20 -11.37
N ASN A 22 -0.01 13.61 -12.37
CA ASN A 22 -0.66 14.91 -12.35
C ASN A 22 -1.72 15.02 -11.25
N VAL A 23 -2.24 13.88 -10.79
CA VAL A 23 -3.30 13.84 -9.78
C VAL A 23 -2.86 13.15 -8.50
N LYS A 24 -1.56 12.91 -8.30
CA LYS A 24 -1.11 12.17 -7.12
C LYS A 24 -1.44 12.85 -5.80
N GLY A 25 -1.38 14.17 -5.75
CA GLY A 25 -1.74 14.93 -4.54
C GLY A 25 -3.22 14.85 -4.22
N MET A 26 -4.06 14.91 -5.25
CA MET A 26 -5.51 14.74 -5.08
C MET A 26 -5.82 13.32 -4.63
N PHE A 27 -5.15 12.32 -5.22
CA PHE A 27 -5.32 10.93 -4.84
C PHE A 27 -4.99 10.72 -3.36
N ASP A 28 -3.85 11.26 -2.91
CA ASP A 28 -3.44 11.17 -1.50
C ASP A 28 -4.49 11.80 -0.58
N TYR A 29 -5.03 12.95 -0.96
CA TYR A 29 -6.11 13.60 -0.20
C TYR A 29 -7.36 12.71 -0.11
N VAL A 30 -7.78 12.13 -1.24
CA VAL A 30 -9.01 11.34 -1.32
C VAL A 30 -8.92 10.06 -0.48
N ILE A 31 -7.80 9.35 -0.53
CA ILE A 31 -7.67 8.10 0.23
C ILE A 31 -7.77 8.33 1.74
N LYS A 32 -7.37 9.51 2.20
CA LYS A 32 -7.43 9.84 3.63
C LYS A 32 -8.84 10.17 4.11
N LEU A 33 -9.80 10.33 3.19
CA LEU A 33 -11.19 10.50 3.55
C LEU A 33 -11.86 9.20 3.99
N PHE A 34 -11.22 8.06 3.71
CA PHE A 34 -11.75 6.76 4.12
C PHE A 34 -11.42 6.49 5.57
N PRO A 35 -12.38 5.98 6.37
CA PRO A 35 -12.14 5.77 7.79
C PRO A 35 -11.11 4.67 8.04
N GLY A 36 -10.26 4.87 9.04
CA GLY A 36 -9.34 3.85 9.50
C GLY A 36 -8.32 3.40 8.46
N LEU A 37 -7.82 4.32 7.65
CA LEU A 37 -6.80 3.98 6.66
C LEU A 37 -5.58 3.36 7.34
N GLN A 38 -5.27 2.11 7.00
CA GLN A 38 -4.19 1.35 7.61
C GLN A 38 -2.90 1.47 6.81
N CYS A 39 -2.97 1.19 5.52
CA CYS A 39 -1.80 1.21 4.64
C CYS A 39 -2.26 1.10 3.19
N CYS A 40 -1.30 1.24 2.28
CA CYS A 40 -1.50 1.05 0.85
C CYS A 40 -0.53 0.00 0.34
N ILE A 41 -0.97 -0.84 -0.58
CA ILE A 41 -0.19 -1.96 -1.11
C ILE A 41 -0.19 -1.85 -2.64
N TYR A 42 0.98 -2.01 -3.24
CA TYR A 42 1.11 -1.91 -4.70
C TYR A 42 2.11 -2.92 -5.24
N GLY A 43 2.07 -3.14 -6.55
CA GLY A 43 3.01 -4.01 -7.25
C GLY A 43 3.80 -3.26 -8.30
N HIS A 44 3.86 -3.81 -9.51
CA HIS A 44 4.49 -3.24 -10.71
C HIS A 44 6.02 -3.23 -10.71
N ASP A 45 6.67 -2.72 -9.66
CA ASP A 45 8.12 -2.48 -9.66
C ASP A 45 8.95 -3.74 -9.45
N HIS A 46 8.31 -4.88 -9.18
CA HIS A 46 8.98 -6.17 -8.95
C HIS A 46 10.07 -6.09 -7.88
N SER A 47 9.83 -5.29 -6.85
CA SER A 47 10.73 -5.16 -5.71
C SER A 47 9.93 -4.96 -4.43
N GLN A 48 10.50 -5.40 -3.32
CA GLN A 48 9.86 -5.26 -2.02
C GLN A 48 10.31 -3.95 -1.38
N THR A 49 9.36 -3.07 -1.07
CA THR A 49 9.64 -1.78 -0.48
C THR A 49 8.64 -1.45 0.63
N ALA A 50 9.03 -0.54 1.51
CA ALA A 50 8.14 -0.01 2.54
C ALA A 50 8.56 1.44 2.78
N ALA A 51 7.65 2.38 2.54
CA ALA A 51 7.96 3.80 2.66
C ALA A 51 6.71 4.62 2.94
N ASP A 52 6.91 5.75 3.61
CA ASP A 52 5.89 6.79 3.79
C ASP A 52 6.07 7.81 2.67
N LEU A 53 5.39 7.60 1.55
CA LEU A 53 5.63 8.35 0.31
C LEU A 53 5.33 9.85 0.44
N PHE A 54 4.34 10.20 1.26
CA PHE A 54 3.89 11.59 1.40
C PHE A 54 4.27 12.19 2.76
N HIS A 55 5.05 11.48 3.56
CA HIS A 55 5.51 11.93 4.88
C HIS A 55 4.35 12.29 5.81
N ASP A 56 3.32 11.46 5.84
CA ASP A 56 2.10 11.74 6.58
C ASP A 56 1.64 10.61 7.50
N GLY A 57 2.50 9.60 7.71
CA GLY A 57 2.22 8.48 8.59
C GLY A 57 1.54 7.30 7.92
N VAL A 58 1.16 7.40 6.64
CA VAL A 58 0.56 6.30 5.90
C VAL A 58 1.65 5.54 5.15
N MET A 59 1.79 4.25 5.46
CA MET A 59 2.82 3.42 4.82
C MET A 59 2.34 2.85 3.50
N TRP A 60 3.27 2.81 2.55
CA TRP A 60 3.07 2.22 1.22
C TRP A 60 4.01 1.03 1.10
N TYR A 61 3.42 -0.14 0.85
CA TYR A 61 4.18 -1.39 0.75
C TYR A 61 4.19 -1.87 -0.69
N GLY A 62 5.39 -1.98 -1.26
CA GLY A 62 5.60 -2.58 -2.58
C GLY A 62 5.82 -4.07 -2.44
N ILE A 63 5.16 -4.85 -3.28
CA ILE A 63 5.25 -6.31 -3.26
C ILE A 63 6.09 -6.78 -4.43
N ASP A 64 7.07 -7.63 -4.16
CA ASP A 64 7.90 -8.23 -5.20
C ASP A 64 7.08 -9.22 -6.05
N ALA A 65 7.55 -9.45 -7.27
CA ALA A 65 6.88 -10.36 -8.20
C ALA A 65 6.94 -11.81 -7.70
N ALA A 66 5.87 -12.57 -7.93
CA ALA A 66 5.81 -13.98 -7.55
C ALA A 66 6.87 -14.83 -8.24
N VAL A 67 7.36 -14.39 -9.40
CA VAL A 67 8.46 -15.07 -10.10
C VAL A 67 9.74 -15.11 -9.26
N HIS A 68 9.90 -14.19 -8.31
CA HIS A 68 11.01 -14.18 -7.36
C HIS A 68 10.74 -15.07 -6.14
N ARG A 69 9.67 -15.85 -6.17
CA ARG A 69 9.32 -16.88 -5.18
C ARG A 69 9.14 -16.31 -3.79
N ASN A 70 8.21 -15.35 -3.69
CA ASN A 70 7.87 -14.75 -2.41
C ASN A 70 6.42 -14.27 -2.42
N TYR A 71 5.87 -14.09 -1.22
CA TYR A 71 4.58 -13.42 -1.02
C TYR A 71 4.58 -12.79 0.37
N GLN A 72 3.61 -11.93 0.61
CA GLN A 72 3.48 -11.26 1.91
C GLN A 72 2.15 -11.58 2.55
N ILE A 73 2.17 -11.69 3.87
CA ILE A 73 0.97 -11.88 4.68
C ILE A 73 0.79 -10.66 5.56
N PHE A 74 -0.37 -9.99 5.41
CA PHE A 74 -0.74 -8.87 6.25
C PHE A 74 -1.81 -9.32 7.24
N THR A 75 -1.56 -9.08 8.52
CA THR A 75 -2.48 -9.45 9.59
C THR A 75 -2.99 -8.18 10.27
N PHE A 76 -4.30 -7.95 10.25
CA PHE A 76 -4.91 -6.77 10.83
C PHE A 76 -5.55 -7.12 12.18
N THR A 77 -5.22 -6.32 13.20
CA THR A 77 -5.70 -6.52 14.57
C THR A 77 -6.41 -5.26 15.04
N PRO A 78 -7.16 -5.31 16.16
CA PRO A 78 -7.79 -4.10 16.69
C PRO A 78 -6.81 -2.96 16.99
N ASN A 79 -5.54 -3.27 17.23
CA ASN A 79 -4.51 -2.29 17.59
C ASN A 79 -3.65 -1.84 16.42
N GLY A 80 -3.89 -2.37 15.21
CA GLY A 80 -3.12 -2.01 14.03
C GLY A 80 -2.93 -3.19 13.08
N TYR A 81 -1.72 -3.31 12.53
CA TYR A 81 -1.42 -4.41 11.61
C TYR A 81 0.04 -4.78 11.68
N ARG A 82 0.35 -5.95 11.16
CA ARG A 82 1.73 -6.44 10.96
C ARG A 82 1.79 -7.14 9.62
N TYR A 83 3.02 -7.32 9.11
CA TYR A 83 3.20 -8.06 7.86
C TYR A 83 4.46 -8.89 7.94
N GLU A 84 4.52 -9.92 7.11
CA GLU A 84 5.70 -10.77 6.98
C GLU A 84 5.88 -11.18 5.52
N THR A 85 7.12 -11.40 5.12
CA THR A 85 7.47 -11.90 3.78
C THR A 85 7.82 -13.37 3.88
N VAL A 86 7.22 -14.17 3.01
CA VAL A 86 7.49 -15.61 2.92
C VAL A 86 8.19 -15.89 1.60
N TYR A 87 9.32 -16.56 1.66
CA TYR A 87 10.08 -17.00 0.49
C TYR A 87 9.89 -18.51 0.32
N TYR A 88 9.80 -18.95 -0.93
CA TYR A 88 9.59 -20.37 -1.22
C TYR A 88 10.33 -20.87 -2.44
#